data_6104e3de755b6cbf6606b48ff021dd42
#
_entry.id   6104e3de755b6cbf6606b48ff021dd42
#
_cell.length_a   1.000
_cell.length_b   1.000
_cell.length_c   1.000
_cell.angle_alpha   90.00
_cell.angle_beta   90.00
_cell.angle_gamma   90.00
#
_symmetry.space_group_name_H-M   'P 1'
#
loop_
_entity.id
_entity.type
_entity.pdbx_description
1 polymer ?
#
loop_
_entity_poly.entity_id
_entity_poly.type
_entity_poly.pdbx_seq_one_letter_code
_entity_poly.pdbx_strand_id
1 'polypeptide(L)'
;MLPLEKVKVLSFGTGGVVPDAGKIFGELGADVIKIESKDNLDFMRTIGPDINNIAGFNEANRSKRSFGVNLKTENGKELVRKLIKVADILLENFRGGVMKSLGFDYESVRKLNPKIIYVSSQGFGGGGPYSDFQAYGPMLSSASGMLSMWAQPDDPYPVGSNSPLPDHMASKHAVIAALAALDYRRRTGKGQFIDMAQTEVAVSLIGEHFLDYTFNKRVAKPVGNRSQYAAPHGCYACKGYDEWCAVAVFTDDEWEGFCKALGNPAWAKGQKFSNLQGRLKNANELDEHIRAWTSTLDAYVVMETLQAAGVAAGVVQRAPDTLADPQLKWFGSVIELEHPVAGPRLYPGVPFKMSGASPGQSTPAPLLGQHTEEICRDLLKMSDEEIKQLLDADVLHNPANTQSTGKGMFG
;
A
#
# COMPACT_ATOMS: atom_id res chain seq x y z
N MET A 1 -20.41 4.95 -16.20
CA MET A 1 -20.12 3.51 -16.02
C MET A 1 -18.71 3.39 -15.45
N LEU A 2 -18.57 2.70 -14.32
CA LEU A 2 -17.25 2.45 -13.73
C LEU A 2 -16.59 1.23 -14.40
N PRO A 3 -15.25 1.17 -14.46
CA PRO A 3 -14.53 0.11 -15.18
C PRO A 3 -14.89 -1.31 -14.73
N LEU A 4 -15.19 -1.50 -13.44
CA LEU A 4 -15.42 -2.82 -12.84
C LEU A 4 -16.83 -2.97 -12.20
N GLU A 5 -17.80 -2.13 -12.55
CA GLU A 5 -19.13 -2.11 -11.91
C GLU A 5 -19.91 -3.44 -11.93
N LYS A 6 -19.50 -4.40 -12.79
CA LYS A 6 -20.11 -5.73 -12.87
C LYS A 6 -19.28 -6.82 -12.21
N VAL A 7 -18.13 -6.47 -11.66
CA VAL A 7 -17.20 -7.43 -11.05
C VAL A 7 -17.50 -7.58 -9.57
N LYS A 8 -17.64 -8.82 -9.09
CA LYS A 8 -17.80 -9.16 -7.68
C LYS A 8 -16.53 -9.76 -7.12
N VAL A 9 -16.04 -9.18 -6.01
CA VAL A 9 -14.80 -9.59 -5.37
C VAL A 9 -15.11 -10.05 -3.94
N LEU A 10 -14.72 -11.27 -3.59
CA LEU A 10 -14.70 -11.74 -2.21
C LEU A 10 -13.31 -11.54 -1.63
N SER A 11 -13.21 -10.82 -0.53
CA SER A 11 -11.96 -10.50 0.15
C SER A 11 -11.89 -11.17 1.51
N PHE A 12 -10.99 -12.16 1.63
CA PHE A 12 -10.65 -12.83 2.90
C PHE A 12 -9.39 -12.23 3.53
N GLY A 13 -9.02 -11.03 3.12
CA GLY A 13 -7.76 -10.42 3.51
C GLY A 13 -7.78 -9.78 4.89
N THR A 14 -6.58 -9.77 5.47
CA THR A 14 -6.26 -9.09 6.73
C THR A 14 -4.99 -8.25 6.58
N GLY A 15 -4.84 -7.22 7.40
CA GLY A 15 -3.62 -6.37 7.40
C GLY A 15 -3.53 -5.44 6.20
N GLY A 16 -2.45 -5.54 5.41
CA GLY A 16 -2.11 -4.59 4.34
C GLY A 16 -2.55 -5.02 2.94
N VAL A 17 -1.97 -6.09 2.41
CA VAL A 17 -1.96 -6.42 0.97
C VAL A 17 -3.33 -6.61 0.35
N VAL A 18 -4.10 -7.58 0.83
CA VAL A 18 -5.42 -7.90 0.26
C VAL A 18 -6.46 -6.84 0.60
N PRO A 19 -6.48 -6.24 1.80
CA PRO A 19 -7.31 -5.08 2.03
C PRO A 19 -7.04 -3.93 1.05
N ASP A 20 -5.80 -3.54 0.82
CA ASP A 20 -5.45 -2.46 -0.13
C ASP A 20 -5.83 -2.84 -1.59
N ALA A 21 -5.58 -4.08 -2.01
CA ALA A 21 -6.04 -4.57 -3.33
C ALA A 21 -7.56 -4.51 -3.47
N GLY A 22 -8.32 -4.96 -2.46
CA GLY A 22 -9.77 -4.87 -2.43
C GLY A 22 -10.29 -3.44 -2.51
N LYS A 23 -9.62 -2.49 -1.83
CA LYS A 23 -9.93 -1.06 -1.96
C LYS A 23 -9.80 -0.58 -3.39
N ILE A 24 -8.69 -0.90 -4.07
CA ILE A 24 -8.48 -0.50 -5.47
C ILE A 24 -9.59 -1.06 -6.37
N PHE A 25 -9.99 -2.31 -6.20
CA PHE A 25 -11.12 -2.88 -6.94
C PHE A 25 -12.43 -2.11 -6.68
N GLY A 26 -12.71 -1.78 -5.42
CA GLY A 26 -13.90 -1.01 -5.04
C GLY A 26 -13.90 0.40 -5.63
N GLU A 27 -12.78 1.09 -5.60
CA GLU A 27 -12.60 2.43 -6.18
C GLU A 27 -12.73 2.43 -7.71
N LEU A 28 -12.48 1.28 -8.37
CA LEU A 28 -12.75 1.06 -9.79
C LEU A 28 -14.18 0.58 -10.07
N GLY A 29 -15.02 0.45 -9.05
CA GLY A 29 -16.45 0.16 -9.16
C GLY A 29 -16.84 -1.29 -8.94
N ALA A 30 -15.92 -2.18 -8.57
CA ALA A 30 -16.27 -3.55 -8.23
C ALA A 30 -17.08 -3.62 -6.91
N ASP A 31 -18.02 -4.57 -6.85
CA ASP A 31 -18.70 -4.94 -5.61
C ASP A 31 -17.80 -5.82 -4.75
N VAL A 32 -17.08 -5.19 -3.80
CA VAL A 32 -16.11 -5.87 -2.95
C VAL A 32 -16.73 -6.23 -1.61
N ILE A 33 -16.84 -7.52 -1.33
CA ILE A 33 -17.39 -8.07 -0.09
C ILE A 33 -16.24 -8.58 0.78
N LYS A 34 -15.97 -7.90 1.89
CA LYS A 34 -15.03 -8.33 2.90
C LYS A 34 -15.70 -9.35 3.83
N ILE A 35 -15.16 -10.55 3.87
CA ILE A 35 -15.59 -11.62 4.76
C ILE A 35 -14.91 -11.42 6.11
N GLU A 36 -15.70 -11.21 7.15
CA GLU A 36 -15.20 -10.91 8.51
C GLU A 36 -15.92 -11.75 9.56
N SER A 37 -15.29 -11.91 10.73
CA SER A 37 -15.90 -12.51 11.91
C SER A 37 -15.53 -11.71 13.15
N LYS A 38 -16.46 -11.55 14.09
CA LYS A 38 -16.17 -10.94 15.41
C LYS A 38 -15.20 -11.79 16.25
N ASP A 39 -15.13 -13.10 15.99
CA ASP A 39 -14.27 -14.04 16.73
C ASP A 39 -12.86 -14.14 16.15
N ASN A 40 -12.64 -13.61 14.94
CA ASN A 40 -11.35 -13.60 14.28
C ASN A 40 -11.26 -12.31 13.43
N LEU A 41 -11.00 -11.21 14.11
CA LEU A 41 -10.93 -9.89 13.51
C LEU A 41 -9.77 -9.74 12.53
N ASP A 42 -9.94 -8.87 11.54
CA ASP A 42 -8.80 -8.33 10.81
C ASP A 42 -7.78 -7.75 11.80
N PHE A 43 -6.51 -8.12 11.64
CA PHE A 43 -5.43 -7.65 12.50
C PHE A 43 -5.47 -6.13 12.71
N MET A 44 -5.75 -5.36 11.65
CA MET A 44 -5.81 -3.90 11.74
C MET A 44 -6.93 -3.40 12.66
N ARG A 45 -8.03 -4.16 12.84
CA ARG A 45 -9.08 -3.80 13.80
C ARG A 45 -8.66 -3.97 15.26
N THR A 46 -7.56 -4.70 15.53
CA THR A 46 -7.13 -5.05 16.90
C THR A 46 -6.09 -4.12 17.49
N ILE A 47 -5.56 -3.17 16.72
CA ILE A 47 -4.46 -2.27 17.15
C ILE A 47 -4.94 -1.01 17.90
N GLY A 48 -6.23 -0.92 18.22
CA GLY A 48 -6.78 0.22 18.98
C GLY A 48 -8.02 -0.18 19.78
N PRO A 49 -8.54 0.74 20.60
CA PRO A 49 -9.63 0.44 21.53
C PRO A 49 -11.00 0.25 20.87
N ASP A 50 -11.20 0.79 19.67
CA ASP A 50 -12.46 0.68 18.93
C ASP A 50 -12.21 0.07 17.57
N ILE A 51 -12.72 -1.15 17.36
CA ILE A 51 -12.52 -1.96 16.13
C ILE A 51 -12.99 -1.27 14.84
N ASN A 52 -13.81 -0.25 14.94
CA ASN A 52 -14.35 0.51 13.81
C ASN A 52 -13.70 1.90 13.64
N ASN A 53 -12.82 2.31 14.59
CA ASN A 53 -12.15 3.61 14.55
C ASN A 53 -10.62 3.47 14.52
N ILE A 54 -10.11 2.73 13.56
CA ILE A 54 -8.67 2.51 13.35
C ILE A 54 -8.28 3.10 12.00
N ALA A 55 -7.41 4.11 12.00
CA ALA A 55 -7.03 4.84 10.79
C ALA A 55 -6.52 3.93 9.66
N GLY A 56 -5.62 2.99 9.95
CA GLY A 56 -5.08 2.05 8.97
C GLY A 56 -6.13 1.08 8.42
N PHE A 57 -7.06 0.60 9.27
CA PHE A 57 -8.18 -0.21 8.80
C PHE A 57 -9.10 0.62 7.90
N ASN A 58 -9.48 1.81 8.35
CA ASN A 58 -10.41 2.67 7.63
C ASN A 58 -9.84 3.12 6.28
N GLU A 59 -8.53 3.36 6.20
CA GLU A 59 -7.88 3.68 4.93
C GLU A 59 -7.86 2.48 3.96
N ALA A 60 -7.44 1.29 4.41
CA ALA A 60 -7.28 0.12 3.56
C ALA A 60 -8.61 -0.57 3.17
N ASN A 61 -9.73 -0.26 3.84
CA ASN A 61 -10.99 -0.94 3.64
C ASN A 61 -12.12 -0.07 3.09
N ARG A 62 -11.81 1.12 2.58
CA ARG A 62 -12.76 1.95 1.84
C ARG A 62 -13.37 1.20 0.66
N SER A 63 -14.57 1.64 0.25
CA SER A 63 -15.26 1.15 -0.95
C SER A 63 -15.53 -0.36 -0.92
N LYS A 64 -15.85 -0.89 0.29
CA LYS A 64 -16.21 -2.30 0.49
C LYS A 64 -17.51 -2.43 1.27
N ARG A 65 -18.14 -3.58 1.11
CA ARG A 65 -19.20 -4.06 2.01
C ARG A 65 -18.64 -5.10 2.96
N SER A 66 -18.98 -5.04 4.26
CA SER A 66 -18.59 -6.04 5.25
C SER A 66 -19.69 -7.09 5.42
N PHE A 67 -19.34 -8.35 5.28
CA PHE A 67 -20.16 -9.51 5.54
C PHE A 67 -19.64 -10.22 6.79
N GLY A 68 -20.35 -10.07 7.89
CA GLY A 68 -20.01 -10.66 9.17
C GLY A 68 -20.54 -12.09 9.26
N VAL A 69 -19.64 -13.10 9.32
CA VAL A 69 -20.02 -14.51 9.33
C VAL A 69 -19.05 -15.36 10.15
N ASN A 70 -19.61 -16.30 10.91
CA ASN A 70 -18.85 -17.26 11.72
C ASN A 70 -18.45 -18.48 10.88
N LEU A 71 -17.22 -18.50 10.40
CA LEU A 71 -16.67 -19.60 9.59
C LEU A 71 -16.30 -20.86 10.40
N LYS A 72 -16.49 -20.85 11.71
CA LYS A 72 -16.40 -22.07 12.53
C LYS A 72 -17.66 -22.94 12.42
N THR A 73 -18.78 -22.36 11.99
CA THR A 73 -20.05 -23.05 11.79
C THR A 73 -20.19 -23.53 10.35
N GLU A 74 -20.83 -24.67 10.14
CA GLU A 74 -21.09 -25.18 8.78
C GLU A 74 -22.09 -24.30 8.03
N ASN A 75 -23.11 -23.75 8.73
CA ASN A 75 -24.04 -22.80 8.13
C ASN A 75 -23.32 -21.53 7.62
N GLY A 76 -22.37 -20.99 8.37
CA GLY A 76 -21.57 -19.84 7.94
C GLY A 76 -20.73 -20.17 6.69
N LYS A 77 -20.08 -21.34 6.67
CA LYS A 77 -19.35 -21.80 5.48
C LYS A 77 -20.26 -21.97 4.27
N GLU A 78 -21.48 -22.48 4.45
CA GLU A 78 -22.42 -22.66 3.34
C GLU A 78 -22.87 -21.32 2.74
N LEU A 79 -23.08 -20.30 3.55
CA LEU A 79 -23.36 -18.94 3.06
C LEU A 79 -22.21 -18.41 2.18
N VAL A 80 -20.98 -18.61 2.62
CA VAL A 80 -19.80 -18.20 1.85
C VAL A 80 -19.66 -19.03 0.57
N ARG A 81 -19.97 -20.34 0.56
CA ARG A 81 -20.01 -21.17 -0.67
C ARG A 81 -21.02 -20.61 -1.69
N LYS A 82 -22.17 -20.14 -1.21
CA LYS A 82 -23.15 -19.48 -2.09
C LYS A 82 -22.62 -18.19 -2.69
N LEU A 83 -21.90 -17.36 -1.91
CA LEU A 83 -21.25 -16.15 -2.43
C LEU A 83 -20.15 -16.48 -3.46
N ILE A 84 -19.35 -17.53 -3.24
CA ILE A 84 -18.31 -17.99 -4.17
C ILE A 84 -18.89 -18.32 -5.54
N LYS A 85 -20.11 -18.91 -5.61
CA LYS A 85 -20.74 -19.27 -6.88
C LYS A 85 -21.05 -18.07 -7.78
N VAL A 86 -21.20 -16.87 -7.19
CA VAL A 86 -21.54 -15.64 -7.92
C VAL A 86 -20.37 -14.66 -7.98
N ALA A 87 -19.24 -14.96 -7.36
CA ALA A 87 -18.06 -14.12 -7.36
C ALA A 87 -17.24 -14.27 -8.66
N ASP A 88 -16.56 -13.20 -9.02
CA ASP A 88 -15.60 -13.16 -10.13
C ASP A 88 -14.17 -13.40 -9.65
N ILE A 89 -13.83 -12.80 -8.52
CA ILE A 89 -12.51 -12.83 -7.93
C ILE A 89 -12.63 -13.20 -6.45
N LEU A 90 -11.70 -14.03 -5.96
CA LEU A 90 -11.46 -14.27 -4.56
C LEU A 90 -10.04 -13.83 -4.24
N LEU A 91 -9.88 -12.98 -3.22
CA LEU A 91 -8.59 -12.49 -2.72
C LEU A 91 -8.34 -13.03 -1.31
N GLU A 92 -7.16 -13.57 -1.04
CA GLU A 92 -6.75 -13.97 0.30
C GLU A 92 -5.25 -13.75 0.52
N ASN A 93 -4.84 -13.56 1.78
CA ASN A 93 -3.43 -13.45 2.17
C ASN A 93 -3.14 -14.14 3.51
N PHE A 94 -3.86 -15.21 3.80
CA PHE A 94 -3.60 -15.99 4.99
C PHE A 94 -2.33 -16.85 4.83
N ARG A 95 -1.78 -17.22 5.97
CA ARG A 95 -0.69 -18.21 6.01
C ARG A 95 -1.13 -19.54 5.36
N GLY A 96 -0.18 -20.26 4.81
CA GLY A 96 -0.40 -21.55 4.19
C GLY A 96 -1.28 -22.49 5.02
N GLY A 97 -2.19 -23.20 4.36
CA GLY A 97 -3.10 -24.15 4.97
C GLY A 97 -4.39 -23.56 5.59
N VAL A 98 -4.47 -22.26 5.90
CA VAL A 98 -5.68 -21.66 6.52
C VAL A 98 -6.90 -21.80 5.63
N MET A 99 -6.84 -21.36 4.36
CA MET A 99 -7.96 -21.47 3.44
C MET A 99 -8.37 -22.94 3.22
N LYS A 100 -7.41 -23.87 3.21
CA LYS A 100 -7.69 -25.31 3.13
C LYS A 100 -8.44 -25.80 4.37
N SER A 101 -8.05 -25.40 5.57
CA SER A 101 -8.74 -25.78 6.81
C SER A 101 -10.17 -25.25 6.89
N LEU A 102 -10.44 -24.11 6.24
CA LEU A 102 -11.78 -23.53 6.11
C LEU A 102 -12.60 -24.21 5.01
N GLY A 103 -11.98 -24.98 4.12
CA GLY A 103 -12.63 -25.58 2.93
C GLY A 103 -12.79 -24.60 1.76
N PHE A 104 -11.95 -23.57 1.70
CA PHE A 104 -11.96 -22.52 0.68
C PHE A 104 -10.63 -22.41 -0.08
N ASP A 105 -9.80 -23.48 -0.09
CA ASP A 105 -8.65 -23.56 -1.00
C ASP A 105 -9.09 -23.55 -2.47
N TYR A 106 -8.15 -23.24 -3.36
CA TYR A 106 -8.46 -23.11 -4.79
C TYR A 106 -9.16 -24.35 -5.37
N GLU A 107 -8.73 -25.57 -5.04
CA GLU A 107 -9.31 -26.78 -5.57
C GLU A 107 -10.77 -27.00 -5.11
N SER A 108 -11.09 -26.60 -3.88
CA SER A 108 -12.45 -26.60 -3.34
C SER A 108 -13.32 -25.51 -3.98
N VAL A 109 -12.79 -24.31 -4.10
CA VAL A 109 -13.49 -23.14 -4.66
C VAL A 109 -13.76 -23.32 -6.15
N ARG A 110 -12.81 -23.83 -6.92
CA ARG A 110 -12.94 -24.06 -8.36
C ARG A 110 -14.02 -25.11 -8.69
N LYS A 111 -14.29 -26.08 -7.80
CA LYS A 111 -15.40 -27.03 -7.96
C LYS A 111 -16.77 -26.32 -7.87
N LEU A 112 -16.88 -25.29 -7.05
CA LEU A 112 -18.08 -24.47 -6.89
C LEU A 112 -18.24 -23.45 -8.03
N ASN A 113 -17.13 -22.86 -8.47
CA ASN A 113 -17.07 -21.85 -9.51
C ASN A 113 -15.82 -22.03 -10.39
N PRO A 114 -15.92 -22.79 -11.50
CA PRO A 114 -14.79 -23.05 -12.39
C PRO A 114 -14.22 -21.80 -13.10
N LYS A 115 -14.95 -20.69 -13.05
CA LYS A 115 -14.56 -19.42 -13.66
C LYS A 115 -13.93 -18.45 -12.68
N ILE A 116 -13.78 -18.84 -11.41
CA ILE A 116 -13.21 -17.98 -10.38
C ILE A 116 -11.75 -17.61 -10.68
N ILE A 117 -11.41 -16.37 -10.46
CA ILE A 117 -10.03 -15.91 -10.37
C ILE A 117 -9.65 -15.90 -8.89
N TYR A 118 -8.76 -16.78 -8.50
CA TYR A 118 -8.34 -16.92 -7.11
C TYR A 118 -6.94 -16.34 -6.95
N VAL A 119 -6.80 -15.28 -6.16
CA VAL A 119 -5.52 -14.63 -5.86
C VAL A 119 -5.12 -14.94 -4.43
N SER A 120 -4.04 -15.68 -4.27
CA SER A 120 -3.39 -15.94 -2.99
C SER A 120 -2.12 -15.11 -2.90
N SER A 121 -2.05 -14.18 -1.94
CA SER A 121 -0.90 -13.30 -1.76
C SER A 121 -0.25 -13.57 -0.41
N GLN A 122 0.56 -14.62 -0.34
CA GLN A 122 1.27 -15.02 0.87
C GLN A 122 2.66 -14.35 0.95
N GLY A 123 3.23 -14.29 2.14
CA GLY A 123 4.55 -13.66 2.34
C GLY A 123 5.64 -14.28 1.47
N PHE A 124 5.72 -15.63 1.47
CA PHE A 124 6.72 -16.41 0.73
C PHE A 124 6.11 -17.29 -0.39
N GLY A 125 4.81 -17.10 -0.72
CA GLY A 125 4.11 -17.91 -1.70
C GLY A 125 3.56 -19.22 -1.15
N GLY A 126 2.77 -19.92 -1.96
CA GLY A 126 2.06 -21.15 -1.59
C GLY A 126 2.90 -22.42 -1.62
N GLY A 127 4.20 -22.34 -1.91
CA GLY A 127 5.10 -23.48 -1.98
C GLY A 127 6.53 -23.13 -1.60
N GLY A 128 7.38 -24.16 -1.52
CA GLY A 128 8.80 -23.99 -1.19
C GLY A 128 9.11 -24.04 0.30
N PRO A 129 10.39 -23.87 0.68
CA PRO A 129 10.86 -24.12 2.05
C PRO A 129 10.33 -23.16 3.10
N TYR A 130 9.82 -21.98 2.71
CA TYR A 130 9.34 -20.93 3.62
C TYR A 130 7.83 -20.70 3.54
N SER A 131 7.08 -21.53 2.82
CA SER A 131 5.64 -21.35 2.61
C SER A 131 4.81 -21.31 3.92
N ASP A 132 5.30 -21.97 4.98
CA ASP A 132 4.64 -22.00 6.29
C ASP A 132 5.09 -20.87 7.24
N PHE A 133 6.06 -20.02 6.81
CA PHE A 133 6.56 -18.96 7.66
C PHE A 133 5.54 -17.82 7.77
N GLN A 134 5.42 -17.27 8.96
CA GLN A 134 4.69 -16.03 9.16
C GLN A 134 5.50 -14.87 8.57
N ALA A 135 4.81 -13.95 7.93
CA ALA A 135 5.43 -12.78 7.31
C ALA A 135 4.58 -11.53 7.53
N TYR A 136 5.28 -10.43 7.77
CA TYR A 136 4.74 -9.07 7.81
C TYR A 136 5.67 -8.17 6.99
N GLY A 137 5.17 -7.03 6.51
CA GLY A 137 5.91 -6.12 5.63
C GLY A 137 7.37 -5.85 6.00
N PRO A 138 7.72 -5.50 7.27
CA PRO A 138 9.11 -5.32 7.68
C PRO A 138 9.98 -6.57 7.54
N MET A 139 9.42 -7.75 7.82
CA MET A 139 10.14 -9.03 7.64
C MET A 139 10.39 -9.32 6.16
N LEU A 140 9.44 -8.98 5.29
CA LEU A 140 9.57 -9.15 3.84
C LEU A 140 10.60 -8.19 3.26
N SER A 141 10.67 -6.96 3.75
CA SER A 141 11.74 -6.01 3.40
C SER A 141 13.12 -6.54 3.78
N SER A 142 13.23 -7.23 4.92
CA SER A 142 14.48 -7.87 5.35
C SER A 142 14.83 -9.06 4.46
N ALA A 143 13.87 -9.97 4.25
CA ALA A 143 14.07 -11.21 3.48
C ALA A 143 14.36 -10.98 2.00
N SER A 144 13.85 -9.88 1.43
CA SER A 144 14.08 -9.51 0.02
C SER A 144 15.44 -8.85 -0.25
N GLY A 145 16.16 -8.45 0.79
CA GLY A 145 17.41 -7.69 0.65
C GLY A 145 17.24 -6.17 0.59
N MET A 146 16.01 -5.65 0.47
CA MET A 146 15.76 -4.20 0.42
C MET A 146 16.28 -3.47 1.65
N LEU A 147 16.05 -4.04 2.83
CA LEU A 147 16.41 -3.39 4.09
C LEU A 147 17.93 -3.17 4.23
N SER A 148 18.75 -4.07 3.67
CA SER A 148 20.22 -3.96 3.74
C SER A 148 20.78 -2.75 3.01
N MET A 149 20.01 -2.11 2.14
CA MET A 149 20.42 -0.93 1.35
C MET A 149 19.92 0.38 1.95
N TRP A 150 19.01 0.34 2.90
CA TRP A 150 18.40 1.52 3.52
C TRP A 150 19.05 1.86 4.86
N ALA A 151 20.23 2.45 4.77
CA ALA A 151 20.96 2.97 5.92
C ALA A 151 21.90 4.09 5.47
N GLN A 152 22.46 4.80 6.44
CA GLN A 152 23.62 5.66 6.20
C GLN A 152 24.89 4.80 6.06
N PRO A 153 25.90 5.23 5.29
CA PRO A 153 27.11 4.44 5.04
C PRO A 153 27.83 3.96 6.30
N ASP A 154 27.80 4.77 7.34
CA ASP A 154 28.50 4.52 8.61
C ASP A 154 27.57 4.00 9.72
N ASP A 155 26.30 3.76 9.40
CA ASP A 155 25.34 3.23 10.37
C ASP A 155 25.45 1.69 10.40
N PRO A 156 25.76 1.09 11.57
CA PRO A 156 25.83 -0.36 11.70
C PRO A 156 24.46 -1.06 11.61
N TYR A 157 23.36 -0.29 11.68
CA TYR A 157 22.01 -0.83 11.71
C TYR A 157 21.24 -0.50 10.45
N PRO A 158 20.60 -1.49 9.80
CA PRO A 158 19.67 -1.20 8.72
C PRO A 158 18.41 -0.54 9.28
N VAL A 159 18.11 0.68 8.81
CA VAL A 159 16.98 1.47 9.33
C VAL A 159 15.68 1.13 8.61
N GLY A 160 15.72 1.10 7.28
CA GLY A 160 14.55 0.84 6.46
C GLY A 160 13.48 1.94 6.49
N SER A 161 12.34 1.65 5.92
CA SER A 161 11.16 2.51 5.91
C SER A 161 10.12 2.04 6.93
N ASN A 162 9.45 2.97 7.60
CA ASN A 162 8.29 2.69 8.44
C ASN A 162 7.06 2.24 7.61
N SER A 163 7.06 2.50 6.31
CA SER A 163 6.00 2.03 5.41
C SER A 163 6.26 0.57 5.01
N PRO A 164 5.27 -0.32 5.08
CA PRO A 164 5.37 -1.70 4.60
C PRO A 164 5.34 -1.73 3.07
N LEU A 165 6.38 -1.22 2.42
CA LEU A 165 6.47 -1.09 0.96
C LEU A 165 6.20 -2.41 0.21
N PRO A 166 6.70 -3.58 0.66
CA PRO A 166 6.35 -4.86 0.03
C PRO A 166 4.84 -5.11 -0.03
N ASP A 167 4.11 -4.80 1.04
CA ASP A 167 2.65 -4.99 1.10
C ASP A 167 1.94 -4.11 0.06
N HIS A 168 2.30 -2.82 0.02
CA HIS A 168 1.70 -1.88 -0.92
C HIS A 168 2.02 -2.20 -2.37
N MET A 169 3.21 -2.70 -2.66
CA MET A 169 3.57 -3.12 -4.01
C MET A 169 2.87 -4.44 -4.38
N ALA A 170 2.80 -5.39 -3.46
CA ALA A 170 2.10 -6.65 -3.68
C ALA A 170 0.59 -6.44 -3.92
N SER A 171 -0.05 -5.48 -3.24
CA SER A 171 -1.45 -5.15 -3.50
C SER A 171 -1.69 -4.70 -4.95
N LYS A 172 -0.81 -3.86 -5.51
CA LYS A 172 -0.90 -3.40 -6.90
C LYS A 172 -0.64 -4.54 -7.89
N HIS A 173 0.35 -5.41 -7.62
CA HIS A 173 0.60 -6.59 -8.44
C HIS A 173 -0.57 -7.57 -8.41
N ALA A 174 -1.22 -7.77 -7.26
CA ALA A 174 -2.44 -8.58 -7.15
C ALA A 174 -3.56 -8.05 -8.04
N VAL A 175 -3.78 -6.73 -8.05
CA VAL A 175 -4.77 -6.09 -8.92
C VAL A 175 -4.41 -6.28 -10.39
N ILE A 176 -3.17 -6.02 -10.79
CA ILE A 176 -2.70 -6.19 -12.18
C ILE A 176 -2.89 -7.64 -12.65
N ALA A 177 -2.46 -8.62 -11.85
CA ALA A 177 -2.57 -10.03 -12.17
C ALA A 177 -4.05 -10.47 -12.27
N ALA A 178 -4.91 -10.01 -11.37
CA ALA A 178 -6.34 -10.30 -11.43
C ALA A 178 -7.03 -9.66 -12.64
N LEU A 179 -6.68 -8.43 -13.02
CA LEU A 179 -7.19 -7.78 -14.24
C LEU A 179 -6.75 -8.53 -15.50
N ALA A 180 -5.50 -8.97 -15.58
CA ALA A 180 -5.01 -9.82 -16.66
C ALA A 180 -5.77 -11.16 -16.72
N ALA A 181 -6.04 -11.78 -15.57
CA ALA A 181 -6.85 -13.00 -15.49
C ALA A 181 -8.33 -12.77 -15.86
N LEU A 182 -8.90 -11.59 -15.56
CA LEU A 182 -10.24 -11.21 -16.03
C LEU A 182 -10.29 -11.12 -17.57
N ASP A 183 -9.28 -10.52 -18.20
CA ASP A 183 -9.20 -10.47 -19.67
C ASP A 183 -9.01 -11.86 -20.27
N TYR A 184 -8.12 -12.67 -19.69
CA TYR A 184 -7.96 -14.07 -20.09
C TYR A 184 -9.29 -14.85 -19.98
N ARG A 185 -9.99 -14.71 -18.85
CA ARG A 185 -11.30 -15.35 -18.64
C ARG A 185 -12.33 -14.88 -19.66
N ARG A 186 -12.35 -13.59 -20.00
CA ARG A 186 -13.27 -13.06 -21.03
C ARG A 186 -13.06 -13.72 -22.38
N ARG A 187 -11.81 -14.02 -22.76
CA ARG A 187 -11.45 -14.66 -24.03
C ARG A 187 -11.63 -16.18 -24.03
N THR A 188 -11.44 -16.84 -22.91
CA THR A 188 -11.34 -18.31 -22.83
C THR A 188 -12.48 -18.97 -22.04
N GLY A 189 -13.20 -18.21 -21.25
CA GLY A 189 -14.20 -18.73 -20.31
C GLY A 189 -13.62 -19.39 -19.05
N LYS A 190 -12.30 -19.41 -18.87
CA LYS A 190 -11.62 -20.12 -17.76
C LYS A 190 -11.14 -19.18 -16.66
N GLY A 191 -11.36 -19.56 -15.39
CA GLY A 191 -10.73 -18.95 -14.24
C GLY A 191 -9.26 -19.37 -14.09
N GLN A 192 -8.56 -18.78 -13.09
CA GLN A 192 -7.15 -19.07 -12.80
C GLN A 192 -6.87 -19.00 -11.31
N PHE A 193 -5.85 -19.76 -10.89
CA PHE A 193 -5.15 -19.57 -9.63
C PHE A 193 -3.94 -18.69 -9.84
N ILE A 194 -3.79 -17.68 -9.02
CA ILE A 194 -2.65 -16.76 -9.00
C ILE A 194 -2.00 -16.91 -7.62
N ASP A 195 -0.83 -17.55 -7.59
CA ASP A 195 0.02 -17.64 -6.41
C ASP A 195 1.06 -16.52 -6.47
N MET A 196 1.08 -15.66 -5.48
CA MET A 196 1.96 -14.49 -5.44
C MET A 196 2.70 -14.41 -4.12
N ALA A 197 4.02 -14.52 -4.18
CA ALA A 197 4.89 -14.28 -3.04
C ALA A 197 5.20 -12.78 -2.90
N GLN A 198 4.83 -12.18 -1.77
CA GLN A 198 5.11 -10.76 -1.50
C GLN A 198 6.63 -10.48 -1.46
N THR A 199 7.43 -11.46 -1.01
CA THR A 199 8.89 -11.38 -1.04
C THR A 199 9.43 -11.26 -2.46
N GLU A 200 8.88 -12.02 -3.44
CA GLU A 200 9.30 -11.94 -4.83
C GLU A 200 8.94 -10.58 -5.45
N VAL A 201 7.78 -10.03 -5.09
CA VAL A 201 7.44 -8.67 -5.48
C VAL A 201 8.47 -7.66 -4.95
N ALA A 202 8.88 -7.77 -3.69
CA ALA A 202 9.92 -6.92 -3.13
C ALA A 202 11.28 -7.10 -3.83
N VAL A 203 11.66 -8.35 -4.13
CA VAL A 203 12.87 -8.68 -4.89
C VAL A 203 12.86 -8.03 -6.29
N SER A 204 11.70 -7.99 -6.96
CA SER A 204 11.60 -7.37 -8.28
C SER A 204 11.91 -5.86 -8.29
N LEU A 205 11.77 -5.17 -7.13
CA LEU A 205 12.08 -3.75 -7.00
C LEU A 205 13.59 -3.45 -6.93
N ILE A 206 14.41 -4.46 -6.69
CA ILE A 206 15.87 -4.32 -6.56
C ILE A 206 16.62 -5.12 -7.62
N GLY A 207 16.00 -5.39 -8.76
CA GLY A 207 16.55 -6.23 -9.82
C GLY A 207 17.90 -5.78 -10.36
N GLU A 208 18.18 -4.48 -10.37
CA GLU A 208 19.46 -3.91 -10.78
C GLU A 208 20.63 -4.37 -9.90
N HIS A 209 20.40 -4.55 -8.59
CA HIS A 209 21.43 -5.03 -7.67
C HIS A 209 21.76 -6.52 -7.89
N PHE A 210 20.77 -7.31 -8.32
CA PHE A 210 21.03 -8.70 -8.77
C PHE A 210 21.91 -8.74 -9.98
N LEU A 211 21.64 -7.87 -10.98
CA LEU A 211 22.46 -7.78 -12.18
C LEU A 211 23.88 -7.31 -11.84
N ASP A 212 24.04 -6.30 -11.01
CA ASP A 212 25.36 -5.82 -10.60
C ASP A 212 26.17 -6.89 -9.86
N TYR A 213 25.52 -7.66 -8.99
CA TYR A 213 26.17 -8.79 -8.33
C TYR A 213 26.55 -9.90 -9.30
N THR A 214 25.66 -10.28 -10.23
CA THR A 214 25.93 -11.38 -11.16
C THR A 214 27.02 -11.04 -12.16
N PHE A 215 27.07 -9.81 -12.68
CA PHE A 215 28.08 -9.36 -13.64
C PHE A 215 29.38 -8.91 -12.99
N ASN A 216 29.30 -8.10 -11.96
CA ASN A 216 30.46 -7.41 -11.40
C ASN A 216 30.89 -7.94 -10.04
N LYS A 217 30.15 -8.89 -9.45
CA LYS A 217 30.37 -9.42 -8.09
C LYS A 217 30.32 -8.35 -7.01
N ARG A 218 29.68 -7.22 -7.30
CA ARG A 218 29.50 -6.14 -6.33
C ARG A 218 28.27 -6.39 -5.46
N VAL A 219 28.48 -6.37 -4.15
CA VAL A 219 27.39 -6.37 -3.16
C VAL A 219 26.98 -4.94 -2.93
N ALA A 220 25.71 -4.62 -3.15
CA ALA A 220 25.16 -3.30 -2.86
C ALA A 220 25.36 -2.95 -1.37
N LYS A 221 25.73 -1.72 -1.10
CA LYS A 221 25.93 -1.18 0.25
C LYS A 221 25.08 0.05 0.44
N PRO A 222 24.70 0.38 1.68
CA PRO A 222 24.03 1.65 1.96
C PRO A 222 24.91 2.82 1.52
N VAL A 223 24.31 3.77 0.82
CA VAL A 223 24.98 4.99 0.36
C VAL A 223 24.36 6.26 0.96
N GLY A 224 23.38 6.10 1.85
CA GLY A 224 22.58 7.21 2.38
C GLY A 224 21.91 7.97 1.25
N ASN A 225 22.04 9.28 1.27
CA ASN A 225 21.51 10.15 0.21
C ASN A 225 22.52 10.43 -0.91
N ARG A 226 23.63 9.69 -1.01
CA ARG A 226 24.67 9.90 -2.03
C ARG A 226 24.27 9.25 -3.35
N SER A 227 24.75 9.85 -4.43
CA SER A 227 24.66 9.30 -5.80
C SER A 227 26.07 9.30 -6.42
N GLN A 228 26.35 8.32 -7.27
CA GLN A 228 27.58 8.34 -8.09
C GLN A 228 27.44 9.17 -9.37
N TYR A 229 26.22 9.62 -9.68
CA TYR A 229 25.88 10.34 -10.91
C TYR A 229 25.47 11.80 -10.66
N ALA A 230 25.39 12.24 -9.41
CA ALA A 230 24.94 13.59 -9.03
C ALA A 230 25.66 14.11 -7.79
N ALA A 231 26.04 15.38 -7.81
CA ALA A 231 26.57 16.11 -6.65
C ALA A 231 26.38 17.62 -6.84
N PRO A 232 25.71 18.34 -5.88
CA PRO A 232 25.11 17.77 -4.67
C PRO A 232 23.99 16.77 -4.95
N HIS A 233 23.80 15.84 -4.02
CA HIS A 233 22.66 14.94 -3.99
C HIS A 233 22.40 14.56 -2.52
N GLY A 234 21.36 15.14 -1.94
CA GLY A 234 21.08 14.95 -0.51
C GLY A 234 19.84 15.66 -0.02
N CYS A 235 19.55 15.47 1.27
CA CYS A 235 18.54 16.23 2.01
C CYS A 235 19.28 17.17 2.98
N TYR A 236 18.95 18.45 2.92
CA TYR A 236 19.61 19.51 3.68
C TYR A 236 18.64 20.17 4.64
N ALA A 237 19.08 20.32 5.90
CA ALA A 237 18.30 20.98 6.92
C ALA A 237 18.08 22.46 6.55
N CYS A 238 16.84 22.89 6.69
CA CYS A 238 16.39 24.26 6.47
C CYS A 238 16.09 24.95 7.81
N LYS A 239 15.66 26.20 7.77
CA LYS A 239 15.31 26.97 8.97
C LYS A 239 14.06 26.36 9.61
N GLY A 240 14.14 26.04 10.89
CA GLY A 240 13.04 25.46 11.67
C GLY A 240 13.45 24.15 12.33
N TYR A 241 12.46 23.48 12.92
CA TYR A 241 12.64 22.16 13.52
C TYR A 241 12.16 21.09 12.53
N ASP A 242 13.04 20.15 12.19
CA ASP A 242 12.76 19.04 11.27
C ASP A 242 12.25 19.48 9.89
N GLU A 243 12.80 20.62 9.40
CA GLU A 243 12.49 21.16 8.07
C GLU A 243 13.64 20.81 7.11
N TRP A 244 13.32 20.22 5.95
CA TRP A 244 14.32 19.70 5.02
C TRP A 244 13.96 19.98 3.57
N CYS A 245 14.99 20.19 2.75
CA CYS A 245 14.85 20.24 1.30
C CYS A 245 15.79 19.23 0.64
N ALA A 246 15.26 18.37 -0.21
CA ALA A 246 16.04 17.50 -1.08
C ALA A 246 16.57 18.31 -2.28
N VAL A 247 17.84 18.10 -2.62
CA VAL A 247 18.50 18.79 -3.76
C VAL A 247 19.32 17.77 -4.54
N ALA A 248 19.23 17.82 -5.88
CA ALA A 248 20.03 17.00 -6.77
C ALA A 248 20.53 17.82 -7.98
N VAL A 249 21.82 17.66 -8.32
CA VAL A 249 22.48 18.30 -9.47
C VAL A 249 23.19 17.23 -10.28
N PHE A 250 22.71 16.98 -11.50
CA PHE A 250 23.21 15.92 -12.38
C PHE A 250 24.16 16.46 -13.47
N THR A 251 23.90 17.69 -13.97
CA THR A 251 24.63 18.26 -15.09
C THR A 251 25.42 19.49 -14.66
N ASP A 252 26.36 19.92 -15.52
CA ASP A 252 27.12 21.14 -15.26
C ASP A 252 26.27 22.40 -15.46
N ASP A 253 25.26 22.38 -16.36
CA ASP A 253 24.29 23.46 -16.51
C ASP A 253 23.45 23.66 -15.23
N GLU A 254 23.00 22.55 -14.62
CA GLU A 254 22.32 22.58 -13.33
C GLU A 254 23.25 23.09 -12.22
N TRP A 255 24.54 22.74 -12.26
CA TRP A 255 25.53 23.29 -11.32
C TRP A 255 25.69 24.79 -11.46
N GLU A 256 25.74 25.33 -12.69
CA GLU A 256 25.76 26.78 -12.92
C GLU A 256 24.49 27.46 -12.39
N GLY A 257 23.31 26.84 -12.63
CA GLY A 257 22.04 27.29 -12.08
C GLY A 257 22.06 27.30 -10.54
N PHE A 258 22.57 26.22 -9.94
CA PHE A 258 22.76 26.12 -8.48
C PHE A 258 23.66 27.25 -7.94
N CYS A 259 24.80 27.49 -8.56
CA CYS A 259 25.70 28.57 -8.16
C CYS A 259 25.03 29.94 -8.25
N LYS A 260 24.26 30.21 -9.33
CA LYS A 260 23.50 31.44 -9.47
C LYS A 260 22.46 31.63 -8.38
N ALA A 261 21.72 30.57 -8.05
CA ALA A 261 20.72 30.55 -6.97
C ALA A 261 21.32 30.94 -5.61
N LEU A 262 22.56 30.54 -5.36
CA LEU A 262 23.30 30.88 -4.14
C LEU A 262 24.01 32.25 -4.22
N GLY A 263 23.85 33.03 -5.29
CA GLY A 263 24.52 34.31 -5.47
C GLY A 263 25.98 34.21 -5.88
N ASN A 264 26.39 33.12 -6.54
CA ASN A 264 27.73 32.85 -7.04
C ASN A 264 28.83 32.95 -5.96
N PRO A 265 28.72 32.18 -4.87
CA PRO A 265 29.66 32.26 -3.76
C PRO A 265 31.08 31.89 -4.20
N ALA A 266 32.09 32.51 -3.57
CA ALA A 266 33.49 32.36 -3.97
C ALA A 266 33.96 30.87 -3.91
N TRP A 267 33.47 30.08 -2.96
CA TRP A 267 33.83 28.68 -2.86
C TRP A 267 33.38 27.84 -4.07
N ALA A 268 32.28 28.22 -4.71
CA ALA A 268 31.73 27.47 -5.87
C ALA A 268 32.53 27.71 -7.16
N LYS A 269 33.31 28.80 -7.24
CA LYS A 269 34.08 29.18 -8.44
C LYS A 269 35.42 28.46 -8.60
N GLY A 270 35.84 27.69 -7.57
CA GLY A 270 37.12 26.99 -7.57
C GLY A 270 37.10 25.73 -8.42
N GLN A 271 38.28 25.30 -8.91
CA GLN A 271 38.45 24.06 -9.67
C GLN A 271 37.92 22.83 -8.92
N LYS A 272 37.85 22.89 -7.61
CA LYS A 272 37.41 21.82 -6.72
C LYS A 272 35.99 21.33 -7.01
N PHE A 273 35.09 22.22 -7.39
CA PHE A 273 33.68 21.93 -7.67
C PHE A 273 33.29 22.12 -9.14
N SER A 274 34.25 22.40 -10.02
CA SER A 274 34.02 22.78 -11.42
C SER A 274 33.38 21.69 -12.29
N ASN A 275 33.49 20.42 -11.89
CA ASN A 275 32.91 19.30 -12.58
C ASN A 275 32.39 18.25 -11.62
N LEU A 276 31.59 17.30 -12.11
CA LEU A 276 30.95 16.26 -11.28
C LEU A 276 31.98 15.48 -10.45
N GLN A 277 33.12 15.07 -11.04
CA GLN A 277 34.13 14.28 -10.32
C GLN A 277 34.73 15.05 -9.13
N GLY A 278 34.98 16.33 -9.33
CA GLY A 278 35.43 17.22 -8.27
C GLY A 278 34.39 17.37 -7.16
N ARG A 279 33.14 17.57 -7.53
CA ARG A 279 32.01 17.65 -6.59
C ARG A 279 31.82 16.33 -5.81
N LEU A 280 31.86 15.17 -6.46
CA LEU A 280 31.78 13.85 -5.82
C LEU A 280 32.93 13.62 -4.82
N LYS A 281 34.18 13.94 -5.24
CA LYS A 281 35.35 13.77 -4.39
C LYS A 281 35.28 14.64 -3.13
N ASN A 282 34.68 15.79 -3.22
CA ASN A 282 34.60 16.79 -2.14
C ASN A 282 33.18 16.97 -1.61
N ALA A 283 32.35 15.92 -1.72
CA ALA A 283 30.93 15.99 -1.42
C ALA A 283 30.60 16.40 0.03
N ASN A 284 31.42 15.99 1.01
CA ASN A 284 31.21 16.40 2.41
C ASN A 284 31.37 17.91 2.60
N GLU A 285 32.42 18.49 2.04
CA GLU A 285 32.65 19.95 2.11
C GLU A 285 31.59 20.72 1.32
N LEU A 286 31.16 20.18 0.16
CA LEU A 286 30.06 20.74 -0.60
C LEU A 286 28.77 20.77 0.23
N ASP A 287 28.46 19.67 0.94
CA ASP A 287 27.30 19.61 1.81
C ASP A 287 27.35 20.60 2.98
N GLU A 288 28.53 20.86 3.52
CA GLU A 288 28.70 21.88 4.58
C GLU A 288 28.35 23.27 4.05
N HIS A 289 28.81 23.62 2.87
CA HIS A 289 28.48 24.90 2.23
C HIS A 289 26.97 25.02 1.93
N ILE A 290 26.36 23.95 1.44
CA ILE A 290 24.92 23.93 1.13
C ILE A 290 24.12 24.06 2.42
N ARG A 291 24.46 23.27 3.44
CA ARG A 291 23.79 23.32 4.74
C ARG A 291 23.89 24.69 5.39
N ALA A 292 25.03 25.35 5.29
CA ALA A 292 25.20 26.72 5.79
C ALA A 292 24.25 27.72 5.14
N TRP A 293 23.91 27.51 3.85
CA TRP A 293 22.96 28.35 3.11
C TRP A 293 21.51 27.95 3.45
N THR A 294 21.16 26.67 3.33
CA THR A 294 19.77 26.19 3.50
C THR A 294 19.24 26.40 4.91
N SER A 295 20.08 26.23 5.94
CA SER A 295 19.70 26.40 7.36
C SER A 295 19.22 27.81 7.72
N THR A 296 19.50 28.79 6.89
CA THR A 296 19.06 30.18 7.07
C THR A 296 17.71 30.48 6.41
N LEU A 297 17.20 29.60 5.56
CA LEU A 297 16.04 29.79 4.71
C LEU A 297 14.94 28.78 5.01
N ASP A 298 13.70 29.18 4.77
CA ASP A 298 12.54 28.27 4.74
C ASP A 298 12.69 27.23 3.63
N ALA A 299 12.23 26.01 3.85
CA ALA A 299 12.39 24.90 2.91
C ALA A 299 11.69 25.16 1.56
N TYR A 300 10.54 25.83 1.55
CA TYR A 300 9.87 26.23 0.31
C TYR A 300 10.63 27.32 -0.44
N VAL A 301 11.23 28.27 0.28
CA VAL A 301 12.10 29.29 -0.33
C VAL A 301 13.34 28.66 -0.98
N VAL A 302 13.95 27.66 -0.33
CA VAL A 302 15.07 26.89 -0.92
C VAL A 302 14.61 26.19 -2.20
N MET A 303 13.50 25.47 -2.14
CA MET A 303 12.94 24.75 -3.27
C MET A 303 12.66 25.72 -4.45
N GLU A 304 11.89 26.77 -4.21
CA GLU A 304 11.48 27.73 -5.27
C GLU A 304 12.69 28.42 -5.89
N THR A 305 13.67 28.82 -5.08
CA THR A 305 14.90 29.47 -5.56
C THR A 305 15.70 28.53 -6.48
N LEU A 306 15.85 27.28 -6.10
CA LEU A 306 16.58 26.28 -6.89
C LEU A 306 15.81 25.87 -8.15
N GLN A 307 14.52 25.63 -8.04
CA GLN A 307 13.66 25.30 -9.18
C GLN A 307 13.64 26.42 -10.24
N ALA A 308 13.57 27.69 -9.80
CA ALA A 308 13.64 28.83 -10.70
C ALA A 308 14.99 28.94 -11.46
N ALA A 309 16.04 28.34 -10.91
CA ALA A 309 17.36 28.26 -11.54
C ALA A 309 17.58 26.94 -12.33
N GLY A 310 16.54 26.12 -12.51
CA GLY A 310 16.62 24.86 -13.25
C GLY A 310 17.23 23.69 -12.47
N VAL A 311 17.30 23.78 -11.14
CA VAL A 311 17.88 22.75 -10.28
C VAL A 311 16.78 21.93 -9.62
N ALA A 312 16.89 20.62 -9.66
CA ALA A 312 15.96 19.72 -9.00
C ALA A 312 16.04 19.89 -7.48
N ALA A 313 14.94 20.36 -6.88
CA ALA A 313 14.80 20.52 -5.44
C ALA A 313 13.35 20.27 -5.02
N GLY A 314 13.14 19.77 -3.80
CA GLY A 314 11.81 19.52 -3.26
C GLY A 314 11.80 19.50 -1.73
N VAL A 315 10.76 20.07 -1.14
CA VAL A 315 10.56 20.03 0.31
C VAL A 315 10.27 18.59 0.74
N VAL A 316 10.89 18.15 1.83
CA VAL A 316 10.53 16.89 2.49
C VAL A 316 9.26 17.12 3.29
N GLN A 317 8.13 16.89 2.65
CA GLN A 317 6.82 17.20 3.19
C GLN A 317 6.37 16.22 4.28
N ARG A 318 5.68 16.74 5.27
CA ARG A 318 4.93 15.98 6.29
C ARG A 318 3.44 15.99 5.94
N ALA A 319 2.62 15.23 6.67
CA ALA A 319 1.19 15.12 6.39
C ALA A 319 0.45 16.49 6.31
N PRO A 320 0.67 17.48 7.20
CA PRO A 320 0.08 18.80 7.05
C PRO A 320 0.50 19.51 5.74
N ASP A 321 1.76 19.39 5.36
CA ASP A 321 2.31 20.01 4.14
C ASP A 321 1.69 19.38 2.89
N THR A 322 1.56 18.04 2.87
CA THR A 322 0.89 17.30 1.78
C THR A 322 -0.57 17.72 1.62
N LEU A 323 -1.30 17.90 2.74
CA LEU A 323 -2.68 18.38 2.72
C LEU A 323 -2.80 19.84 2.24
N ALA A 324 -1.77 20.64 2.46
CA ALA A 324 -1.71 22.05 2.03
C ALA A 324 -1.18 22.20 0.59
N ASP A 325 -0.52 21.16 0.04
CA ASP A 325 0.20 21.21 -1.23
C ASP A 325 -0.71 21.65 -2.41
N PRO A 326 -0.33 22.68 -3.16
CA PRO A 326 -1.16 23.23 -4.24
C PRO A 326 -1.33 22.26 -5.42
N GLN A 327 -0.32 21.42 -5.72
CA GLN A 327 -0.39 20.44 -6.80
C GLN A 327 -1.34 19.30 -6.44
N LEU A 328 -1.29 18.80 -5.19
CA LEU A 328 -2.19 17.76 -4.71
C LEU A 328 -3.63 18.25 -4.62
N LYS A 329 -3.86 19.51 -4.23
CA LYS A 329 -5.17 20.15 -4.27
C LYS A 329 -5.71 20.29 -5.69
N TRP A 330 -4.88 20.75 -6.63
CA TRP A 330 -5.27 20.88 -8.04
C TRP A 330 -5.62 19.52 -8.66
N PHE A 331 -4.88 18.49 -8.31
CA PHE A 331 -5.13 17.13 -8.78
C PHE A 331 -6.36 16.48 -8.13
N GLY A 332 -6.80 16.98 -6.98
CA GLY A 332 -7.89 16.40 -6.19
C GLY A 332 -7.47 15.10 -5.50
N SER A 333 -6.22 15.07 -5.02
CA SER A 333 -5.61 13.86 -4.43
C SER A 333 -6.16 13.50 -3.06
N VAL A 334 -6.91 14.40 -2.42
CA VAL A 334 -7.49 14.21 -1.08
C VAL A 334 -9.00 14.30 -1.17
N ILE A 335 -9.69 13.34 -0.57
CA ILE A 335 -11.16 13.27 -0.48
C ILE A 335 -11.59 13.26 0.99
N GLU A 336 -12.74 13.84 1.27
CA GLU A 336 -13.37 13.73 2.59
C GLU A 336 -14.47 12.68 2.57
N LEU A 337 -14.48 11.78 3.57
CA LEU A 337 -15.50 10.75 3.73
C LEU A 337 -16.06 10.81 5.16
N GLU A 338 -17.37 10.73 5.29
CA GLU A 338 -18.09 10.66 6.55
C GLU A 338 -18.15 9.19 7.02
N HIS A 339 -17.36 8.86 8.04
CA HIS A 339 -17.38 7.50 8.61
C HIS A 339 -18.36 7.46 9.80
N PRO A 340 -19.22 6.41 9.91
CA PRO A 340 -20.27 6.37 10.94
C PRO A 340 -19.80 6.51 12.39
N VAL A 341 -18.56 6.12 12.68
CA VAL A 341 -17.97 6.17 14.03
C VAL A 341 -16.87 7.22 14.13
N ALA A 342 -15.98 7.30 13.12
CA ALA A 342 -14.86 8.24 13.15
C ALA A 342 -15.25 9.67 12.75
N GLY A 343 -16.46 9.89 12.17
CA GLY A 343 -16.89 11.16 11.61
C GLY A 343 -16.14 11.54 10.33
N PRO A 344 -16.17 12.82 9.91
CA PRO A 344 -15.50 13.28 8.70
C PRO A 344 -13.99 13.16 8.82
N ARG A 345 -13.36 12.55 7.81
CA ARG A 345 -11.91 12.34 7.73
C ARG A 345 -11.41 12.51 6.30
N LEU A 346 -10.19 12.99 6.19
CA LEU A 346 -9.51 13.14 4.91
C LEU A 346 -8.76 11.86 4.56
N TYR A 347 -8.92 11.40 3.33
CA TYR A 347 -8.29 10.20 2.79
C TYR A 347 -7.56 10.51 1.49
N PRO A 348 -6.48 9.79 1.16
CA PRO A 348 -5.94 9.83 -0.18
C PRO A 348 -7.00 9.29 -1.17
N GLY A 349 -7.27 10.01 -2.23
CA GLY A 349 -8.14 9.56 -3.32
C GLY A 349 -7.43 8.62 -4.29
N VAL A 350 -8.12 8.28 -5.37
CA VAL A 350 -7.54 7.49 -6.48
C VAL A 350 -6.43 8.31 -7.16
N PRO A 351 -5.19 7.78 -7.29
CA PRO A 351 -4.04 8.56 -7.76
C PRO A 351 -3.95 8.72 -9.29
N PHE A 352 -5.04 8.53 -10.01
CA PHE A 352 -5.13 8.71 -11.46
C PHE A 352 -6.51 9.19 -11.89
N LYS A 353 -6.56 9.80 -13.08
CA LYS A 353 -7.80 10.24 -13.73
C LYS A 353 -7.99 9.46 -15.03
N MET A 354 -9.21 9.06 -15.33
CA MET A 354 -9.59 8.37 -16.56
C MET A 354 -10.55 9.24 -17.35
N SER A 355 -10.29 9.47 -18.65
CA SER A 355 -11.12 10.32 -19.50
C SER A 355 -12.51 9.73 -19.80
N GLY A 356 -12.65 8.40 -19.78
CA GLY A 356 -13.90 7.71 -20.08
C GLY A 356 -14.65 7.17 -18.85
N ALA A 357 -14.14 7.40 -17.66
CA ALA A 357 -14.75 6.96 -16.42
C ALA A 357 -14.35 7.89 -15.27
N SER A 358 -15.13 7.93 -14.22
CA SER A 358 -14.82 8.70 -13.00
C SER A 358 -14.63 7.73 -11.83
N PRO A 359 -13.47 7.05 -11.72
CA PRO A 359 -13.16 6.25 -10.55
C PRO A 359 -13.07 7.14 -9.31
N GLY A 360 -13.32 6.59 -8.12
CA GLY A 360 -13.12 7.33 -6.88
C GLY A 360 -14.39 7.87 -6.23
N GLN A 361 -15.57 7.32 -6.56
CA GLN A 361 -16.71 7.43 -5.66
C GLN A 361 -16.47 6.50 -4.46
N SER A 362 -15.49 6.89 -3.64
CA SER A 362 -15.12 6.10 -2.47
C SER A 362 -16.22 6.22 -1.39
N THR A 363 -16.53 5.10 -0.75
CA THR A 363 -17.31 5.07 0.50
C THR A 363 -16.38 4.85 1.67
N PRO A 364 -16.73 5.29 2.90
CA PRO A 364 -15.93 5.00 4.08
C PRO A 364 -15.81 3.48 4.31
N ALA A 365 -14.83 3.07 5.09
CA ALA A 365 -14.70 1.67 5.48
C ALA A 365 -15.95 1.21 6.23
N PRO A 366 -16.38 -0.04 6.04
CA PRO A 366 -17.58 -0.54 6.70
C PRO A 366 -17.32 -0.86 8.18
N LEU A 367 -18.34 -0.69 9.01
CA LEU A 367 -18.38 -1.32 10.31
C LEU A 367 -18.38 -2.85 10.15
N LEU A 368 -17.93 -3.56 11.17
CA LEU A 368 -17.95 -5.03 11.14
C LEU A 368 -19.39 -5.54 10.93
N GLY A 369 -19.61 -6.28 9.86
CA GLY A 369 -20.91 -6.84 9.49
C GLY A 369 -21.95 -5.82 9.03
N GLN A 370 -21.57 -4.59 8.71
CA GLN A 370 -22.51 -3.52 8.35
C GLN A 370 -23.50 -3.88 7.24
N HIS A 371 -23.07 -4.69 6.27
CA HIS A 371 -23.87 -5.01 5.10
C HIS A 371 -24.33 -6.47 5.08
N THR A 372 -24.24 -7.17 6.22
CA THR A 372 -24.56 -8.60 6.31
C THR A 372 -25.98 -8.90 5.85
N GLU A 373 -26.96 -8.19 6.38
CA GLU A 373 -28.36 -8.42 6.05
C GLU A 373 -28.69 -8.06 4.61
N GLU A 374 -28.15 -6.94 4.11
CA GLU A 374 -28.30 -6.52 2.71
C GLU A 374 -27.74 -7.60 1.77
N ILE A 375 -26.53 -8.10 2.02
CA ILE A 375 -25.91 -9.16 1.21
C ILE A 375 -26.74 -10.45 1.25
N CYS A 376 -27.30 -10.82 2.40
CA CYS A 376 -28.18 -11.97 2.53
C CYS A 376 -29.44 -11.81 1.67
N ARG A 377 -30.11 -10.66 1.71
CA ARG A 377 -31.30 -10.40 0.89
C ARG A 377 -30.95 -10.34 -0.59
N ASP A 378 -29.95 -9.54 -0.97
CA ASP A 378 -29.68 -9.20 -2.36
C ASP A 378 -28.98 -10.30 -3.14
N LEU A 379 -27.96 -10.93 -2.54
CA LEU A 379 -27.16 -11.93 -3.23
C LEU A 379 -27.55 -13.37 -2.88
N LEU A 380 -27.92 -13.62 -1.62
CA LEU A 380 -28.27 -14.97 -1.16
C LEU A 380 -29.76 -15.25 -1.24
N LYS A 381 -30.63 -14.23 -1.51
CA LYS A 381 -32.08 -14.34 -1.66
C LYS A 381 -32.79 -14.94 -0.45
N MET A 382 -32.29 -14.57 0.75
CA MET A 382 -32.83 -15.04 2.01
C MET A 382 -33.98 -14.16 2.50
N SER A 383 -34.93 -14.75 3.21
CA SER A 383 -35.99 -14.01 3.90
C SER A 383 -35.46 -13.34 5.19
N ASP A 384 -36.19 -12.34 5.69
CA ASP A 384 -35.83 -11.68 6.94
C ASP A 384 -35.89 -12.64 8.15
N GLU A 385 -36.79 -13.64 8.12
CA GLU A 385 -36.89 -14.67 9.15
C GLU A 385 -35.64 -15.58 9.17
N GLU A 386 -35.17 -16.00 8.00
CA GLU A 386 -33.95 -16.81 7.89
C GLU A 386 -32.73 -16.03 8.36
N ILE A 387 -32.61 -14.76 8.00
CA ILE A 387 -31.52 -13.88 8.41
C ILE A 387 -31.53 -13.72 9.91
N LYS A 388 -32.70 -13.44 10.50
CA LYS A 388 -32.86 -13.29 11.95
C LYS A 388 -32.46 -14.57 12.70
N GLN A 389 -32.92 -15.72 12.25
CA GLN A 389 -32.52 -17.02 12.85
C GLN A 389 -31.02 -17.22 12.87
N LEU A 390 -30.30 -16.81 11.82
CA LEU A 390 -28.84 -16.96 11.74
C LEU A 390 -28.09 -15.90 12.57
N LEU A 391 -28.67 -14.72 12.75
CA LEU A 391 -28.15 -13.72 13.70
C LEU A 391 -28.33 -14.18 15.14
N ASP A 392 -29.51 -14.70 15.48
CA ASP A 392 -29.85 -15.22 16.82
C ASP A 392 -28.98 -16.47 17.18
N ALA A 393 -28.62 -17.27 16.18
CA ALA A 393 -27.74 -18.44 16.31
C ALA A 393 -26.24 -18.10 16.26
N ASP A 394 -25.86 -16.83 16.22
CA ASP A 394 -24.48 -16.35 16.12
C ASP A 394 -23.68 -16.88 14.89
N VAL A 395 -24.41 -17.20 13.83
CA VAL A 395 -23.82 -17.57 12.53
C VAL A 395 -23.51 -16.34 11.70
N LEU A 396 -24.39 -15.34 11.76
CA LEU A 396 -24.19 -14.03 11.13
C LEU A 396 -23.88 -12.96 12.16
N HIS A 397 -23.07 -11.99 11.76
CA HIS A 397 -22.72 -10.84 12.57
C HIS A 397 -23.16 -9.55 11.89
N ASN A 398 -23.71 -8.62 12.68
CA ASN A 398 -24.02 -7.25 12.27
C ASN A 398 -23.51 -6.26 13.33
N PRO A 399 -23.55 -4.94 13.12
CA PRO A 399 -23.04 -3.97 14.09
C PRO A 399 -23.68 -4.07 15.47
N ALA A 400 -24.94 -4.53 15.56
CA ALA A 400 -25.65 -4.64 16.83
C ALA A 400 -25.11 -5.78 17.72
N ASN A 401 -24.68 -6.91 17.13
CA ASN A 401 -24.14 -8.05 17.88
C ASN A 401 -22.58 -8.14 17.87
N THR A 402 -21.91 -7.10 17.34
CA THR A 402 -20.45 -7.00 17.31
C THR A 402 -19.89 -5.91 18.24
N GLN A 403 -20.72 -5.33 19.11
CA GLN A 403 -20.25 -4.36 20.10
C GLN A 403 -19.13 -4.98 20.93
N SER A 404 -18.05 -4.25 21.01
CA SER A 404 -16.70 -4.60 21.42
C SER A 404 -16.64 -5.60 22.59
N THR A 405 -16.00 -6.71 22.35
CA THR A 405 -15.52 -7.60 23.42
C THR A 405 -14.20 -7.09 24.03
N GLY A 406 -13.89 -5.82 24.01
CA GLY A 406 -12.87 -5.13 24.81
C GLY A 406 -11.46 -5.75 24.94
N LYS A 407 -11.12 -6.71 24.09
CA LYS A 407 -9.78 -7.33 24.09
C LYS A 407 -9.07 -6.96 22.79
N GLY A 408 -8.47 -5.78 22.78
CA GLY A 408 -7.40 -5.47 21.84
C GLY A 408 -6.18 -6.34 22.10
N MET A 409 -5.30 -6.47 21.11
CA MET A 409 -4.07 -7.27 21.18
C MET A 409 -3.10 -6.78 22.29
N PHE A 410 -3.36 -5.63 22.87
CA PHE A 410 -2.56 -4.96 23.90
C PHE A 410 -3.37 -4.60 25.16
N GLY A 411 -4.54 -5.25 25.38
CA GLY A 411 -5.38 -5.06 26.56
C GLY A 411 -5.46 -6.30 27.42
#